data_8acf26eb2a63a005b98edb91e0354175
#
_entry.id   8acf26eb2a63a005b98edb91e0354175
#
_cell.length_a   1.000
_cell.length_b   1.000
_cell.length_c   1.000
_cell.angle_alpha   90.00
_cell.angle_beta   90.00
_cell.angle_gamma   90.00
#
_symmetry.space_group_name_H-M   'P 1'
#
loop_
_entity.id
_entity.type
_entity.pdbx_description
1 polymer ?
#
loop_
_entity_poly.entity_id
_entity_poly.type
_entity_poly.pdbx_seq_one_letter_code
_entity_poly.pdbx_strand_id
1 'polypeptide(L)'
;MPRSIEEAQAIDVMRYHDADIIEWRADFLPKEAILQVAPAIFEKFAGRELVFTLRTRAEGGQIELSSEEYVQMIKEVAQLYQPDYIDFEYFSYKDVFDQMLDFPNLVLSYHNFQETPENLMEILSELTSLNPKVVKIAVMANTEQDVLDLMNFTRGFKTLNPEQEYVTISMGKVGKVSRITSDVTGSSWSFASLDEASAPGQISLSSMKKIRELLNED
;
A
#
# COMPACT_ATOMS: atom_id res chain seq x y z
N MET A 1 4.64 13.22 -3.53
CA MET A 1 3.62 13.29 -2.46
C MET A 1 3.49 14.72 -2.00
N PRO A 2 2.28 15.32 -1.99
CA PRO A 2 2.10 16.72 -1.58
C PRO A 2 2.44 16.91 -0.10
N ARG A 3 3.12 18.01 0.20
CA ARG A 3 3.53 18.40 1.55
C ARG A 3 2.78 19.65 2.05
N SER A 4 1.91 20.20 1.21
CA SER A 4 1.04 21.33 1.54
C SER A 4 -0.23 21.31 0.69
N ILE A 5 -1.20 22.19 1.02
CA ILE A 5 -2.42 22.35 0.24
C ILE A 5 -2.13 22.90 -1.17
N GLU A 6 -1.14 23.80 -1.30
CA GLU A 6 -0.74 24.39 -2.57
C GLU A 6 -0.16 23.29 -3.50
N GLU A 7 0.69 22.41 -2.95
CA GLU A 7 1.23 21.29 -3.70
C GLU A 7 0.12 20.31 -4.12
N ALA A 8 -0.85 20.03 -3.24
CA ALA A 8 -2.00 19.21 -3.57
C ALA A 8 -2.85 19.81 -4.69
N GLN A 9 -3.10 21.10 -4.63
CA GLN A 9 -3.84 21.85 -5.67
C GLN A 9 -3.07 21.90 -6.99
N ALA A 10 -1.75 21.92 -6.96
CA ALA A 10 -0.88 21.96 -8.13
C ALA A 10 -0.69 20.60 -8.81
N ILE A 11 -1.22 19.49 -8.25
CA ILE A 11 -1.09 18.16 -8.87
C ILE A 11 -1.68 18.18 -10.28
N ASP A 12 -0.88 17.78 -11.26
CA ASP A 12 -1.33 17.51 -12.62
C ASP A 12 -1.82 16.05 -12.72
N VAL A 13 -3.13 15.89 -12.70
CA VAL A 13 -3.79 14.57 -12.73
C VAL A 13 -3.53 13.79 -14.02
N MET A 14 -3.17 14.46 -15.12
CA MET A 14 -2.85 13.82 -16.41
C MET A 14 -1.61 12.93 -16.31
N ARG A 15 -0.70 13.22 -15.39
CA ARG A 15 0.49 12.40 -15.14
C ARG A 15 0.18 11.02 -14.57
N TYR A 16 -1.04 10.85 -14.02
CA TYR A 16 -1.50 9.61 -13.39
C TYR A 16 -2.41 8.78 -14.32
N HIS A 17 -2.55 9.16 -15.60
CA HIS A 17 -3.51 8.52 -16.50
C HIS A 17 -3.29 7.00 -16.68
N ASP A 18 -2.05 6.53 -16.55
CA ASP A 18 -1.68 5.12 -16.64
C ASP A 18 -1.78 4.35 -15.31
N ALA A 19 -2.18 5.02 -14.21
CA ALA A 19 -2.39 4.37 -12.92
C ALA A 19 -3.86 3.97 -12.77
N ASP A 20 -4.12 2.73 -12.37
CA ASP A 20 -5.47 2.23 -12.10
C ASP A 20 -5.98 2.76 -10.74
N ILE A 21 -5.13 2.71 -9.73
CA ILE A 21 -5.41 3.10 -8.34
C ILE A 21 -4.41 4.19 -7.91
N ILE A 22 -4.88 5.17 -7.15
CA ILE A 22 -4.04 6.25 -6.61
C ILE A 22 -3.85 6.04 -5.11
N GLU A 23 -2.61 5.96 -4.65
CA GLU A 23 -2.31 5.97 -3.23
C GLU A 23 -2.00 7.40 -2.75
N TRP A 24 -2.80 7.90 -1.81
CA TRP A 24 -2.48 9.14 -1.09
C TRP A 24 -1.74 8.83 0.20
N ARG A 25 -0.45 9.09 0.22
CA ARG A 25 0.43 9.04 1.40
C ARG A 25 0.28 10.33 2.21
N ALA A 26 -0.70 10.33 3.12
CA ALA A 26 -1.02 11.49 3.96
C ALA A 26 0.07 11.79 5.01
N ASP A 27 0.89 10.81 5.35
CA ASP A 27 1.99 10.92 6.29
C ASP A 27 3.12 11.90 5.88
N PHE A 28 3.15 12.35 4.61
CA PHE A 28 4.05 13.42 4.18
C PHE A 28 3.59 14.82 4.62
N LEU A 29 2.40 14.93 5.22
CA LEU A 29 1.84 16.15 5.78
C LEU A 29 2.01 16.17 7.30
N PRO A 30 2.11 17.35 7.93
CA PRO A 30 1.86 17.47 9.35
C PRO A 30 0.44 16.98 9.70
N LYS A 31 0.26 16.36 10.86
CA LYS A 31 -1.02 15.80 11.30
C LYS A 31 -2.18 16.79 11.14
N GLU A 32 -1.97 18.04 11.55
CA GLU A 32 -2.97 19.13 11.54
C GLU A 32 -3.38 19.54 10.12
N ALA A 33 -2.54 19.27 9.12
CA ALA A 33 -2.80 19.61 7.73
C ALA A 33 -3.55 18.53 6.94
N ILE A 34 -3.61 17.30 7.43
CA ILE A 34 -4.19 16.16 6.70
C ILE A 34 -5.64 16.44 6.29
N LEU A 35 -6.50 16.81 7.24
CA LEU A 35 -7.90 17.10 6.96
C LEU A 35 -8.12 18.39 6.15
N GLN A 36 -7.17 19.33 6.19
CA GLN A 36 -7.22 20.53 5.37
C GLN A 36 -6.87 20.25 3.90
N VAL A 37 -5.98 19.28 3.66
CA VAL A 37 -5.52 18.89 2.31
C VAL A 37 -6.43 17.85 1.67
N ALA A 38 -7.08 17.00 2.47
CA ALA A 38 -7.95 15.92 2.00
C ALA A 38 -8.97 16.37 0.93
N PRO A 39 -9.74 17.47 1.09
CA PRO A 39 -10.69 17.90 0.06
C PRO A 39 -10.05 18.07 -1.31
N ALA A 40 -8.86 18.67 -1.37
CA ALA A 40 -8.15 18.91 -2.63
C ALA A 40 -7.71 17.58 -3.30
N ILE A 41 -7.30 16.59 -2.53
CA ILE A 41 -6.91 15.27 -3.07
C ILE A 41 -8.14 14.53 -3.60
N PHE A 42 -9.20 14.42 -2.81
CA PHE A 42 -10.42 13.69 -3.21
C PHE A 42 -11.13 14.35 -4.40
N GLU A 43 -11.14 15.68 -4.48
CA GLU A 43 -11.68 16.40 -5.63
C GLU A 43 -10.84 16.14 -6.91
N LYS A 44 -9.50 16.23 -6.79
CA LYS A 44 -8.61 16.05 -7.95
C LYS A 44 -8.66 14.65 -8.55
N PHE A 45 -8.82 13.64 -7.72
CA PHE A 45 -8.88 12.24 -8.15
C PHE A 45 -10.31 11.68 -8.16
N ALA A 46 -11.33 12.56 -8.17
CA ALA A 46 -12.73 12.14 -8.27
C ALA A 46 -12.95 11.21 -9.48
N GLY A 47 -13.60 10.07 -9.26
CA GLY A 47 -13.84 9.04 -10.28
C GLY A 47 -12.67 8.07 -10.51
N ARG A 48 -11.62 8.14 -9.67
CA ARG A 48 -10.55 7.15 -9.62
C ARG A 48 -10.56 6.43 -8.26
N GLU A 49 -10.16 5.17 -8.25
CA GLU A 49 -9.97 4.44 -6.99
C GLU A 49 -8.80 5.05 -6.20
N LEU A 50 -9.03 5.29 -4.92
CA LEU A 50 -8.09 5.94 -4.02
C LEU A 50 -7.84 5.11 -2.77
N VAL A 51 -6.55 4.86 -2.49
CA VAL A 51 -6.08 4.30 -1.22
C VAL A 51 -5.66 5.44 -0.30
N PHE A 52 -6.32 5.57 0.85
CA PHE A 52 -5.85 6.44 1.93
C PHE A 52 -4.83 5.71 2.77
N THR A 53 -3.61 6.22 2.84
CA THR A 53 -2.50 5.65 3.60
C THR A 53 -1.92 6.67 4.57
N LEU A 54 -1.92 6.32 5.87
CA LEU A 54 -1.28 7.06 6.94
C LEU A 54 -0.11 6.23 7.49
N ARG A 55 1.00 6.19 6.72
CA ARG A 55 2.17 5.37 7.06
C ARG A 55 2.94 5.97 8.21
N THR A 56 3.11 5.21 9.29
CA THR A 56 3.85 5.67 10.47
C THR A 56 5.34 5.35 10.40
N ARG A 57 6.13 5.98 11.25
CA ARG A 57 7.58 5.74 11.33
C ARG A 57 7.92 4.31 11.67
N ALA A 58 7.07 3.62 12.42
CA ALA A 58 7.24 2.21 12.75
C ALA A 58 7.31 1.33 11.50
N GLU A 59 6.58 1.70 10.46
CA GLU A 59 6.54 0.99 9.18
C GLU A 59 7.11 1.82 8.00
N GLY A 60 8.09 2.70 8.28
CA GLY A 60 8.88 3.41 7.25
C GLY A 60 8.22 4.68 6.69
N GLY A 61 7.22 5.23 7.37
CA GLY A 61 6.59 6.51 7.04
C GLY A 61 7.24 7.72 7.70
N GLN A 62 6.51 8.84 7.69
CA GLN A 62 7.03 10.14 8.14
C GLN A 62 6.40 10.62 9.46
N ILE A 63 5.22 10.09 9.83
CA ILE A 63 4.46 10.54 10.99
C ILE A 63 4.60 9.56 12.16
N GLU A 64 4.44 10.08 13.37
CA GLU A 64 4.37 9.28 14.61
C GLU A 64 3.09 9.64 15.34
N LEU A 65 2.29 8.64 15.68
CA LEU A 65 0.96 8.79 16.25
C LEU A 65 0.75 7.77 17.36
N SER A 66 -0.01 8.15 18.39
CA SER A 66 -0.56 7.15 19.32
C SER A 66 -1.63 6.29 18.63
N SER A 67 -1.98 5.16 19.23
CA SER A 67 -3.03 4.27 18.69
C SER A 67 -4.36 5.02 18.51
N GLU A 68 -4.73 5.85 19.48
CA GLU A 68 -5.95 6.65 19.43
C GLU A 68 -5.92 7.70 18.31
N GLU A 69 -4.80 8.42 18.17
CA GLU A 69 -4.63 9.42 17.12
C GLU A 69 -4.67 8.81 15.72
N TYR A 70 -4.03 7.64 15.55
CA TYR A 70 -3.99 6.91 14.29
C TYR A 70 -5.40 6.48 13.84
N VAL A 71 -6.15 5.82 14.72
CA VAL A 71 -7.52 5.39 14.42
C VAL A 71 -8.46 6.56 14.22
N GLN A 72 -8.35 7.59 15.07
CA GLN A 72 -9.20 8.78 14.95
C GLN A 72 -9.03 9.46 13.59
N MET A 73 -7.78 9.67 13.15
CA MET A 73 -7.50 10.29 11.85
C MET A 73 -8.06 9.45 10.68
N ILE A 74 -7.87 8.12 10.74
CA ILE A 74 -8.41 7.23 9.71
C ILE A 74 -9.94 7.31 9.66
N LYS A 75 -10.61 7.26 10.81
CA LYS A 75 -12.07 7.35 10.90
C LYS A 75 -12.61 8.67 10.36
N GLU A 76 -11.97 9.79 10.70
CA GLU A 76 -12.37 11.11 10.22
C GLU A 76 -12.27 11.20 8.69
N VAL A 77 -11.15 10.76 8.11
CA VAL A 77 -11.00 10.74 6.64
C VAL A 77 -12.00 9.79 6.00
N ALA A 78 -12.17 8.58 6.55
CA ALA A 78 -13.08 7.59 6.01
C ALA A 78 -14.55 8.06 6.03
N GLN A 79 -14.98 8.71 7.11
CA GLN A 79 -16.35 9.22 7.24
C GLN A 79 -16.63 10.41 6.32
N LEU A 80 -15.65 11.32 6.15
CA LEU A 80 -15.83 12.54 5.36
C LEU A 80 -15.66 12.32 3.86
N TYR A 81 -14.76 11.42 3.44
CA TYR A 81 -14.33 11.31 2.04
C TYR A 81 -14.54 9.93 1.41
N GLN A 82 -14.79 8.88 2.21
CA GLN A 82 -15.09 7.53 1.74
C GLN A 82 -14.08 7.01 0.69
N PRO A 83 -12.77 6.91 1.03
CA PRO A 83 -11.78 6.34 0.12
C PRO A 83 -12.17 4.89 -0.26
N ASP A 84 -11.80 4.45 -1.46
CA ASP A 84 -12.09 3.09 -1.93
C ASP A 84 -11.33 2.03 -1.11
N TYR A 85 -10.16 2.39 -0.59
CA TYR A 85 -9.33 1.55 0.27
C TYR A 85 -8.72 2.36 1.42
N ILE A 86 -8.59 1.73 2.58
CA ILE A 86 -8.00 2.28 3.80
C ILE A 86 -6.84 1.38 4.23
N ASP A 87 -5.60 1.89 4.13
CA ASP A 87 -4.42 1.16 4.63
C ASP A 87 -4.35 1.25 6.16
N PHE A 88 -4.26 0.10 6.82
CA PHE A 88 -4.17 -0.02 8.27
C PHE A 88 -2.98 -0.91 8.65
N GLU A 89 -2.04 -0.36 9.42
CA GLU A 89 -0.83 -1.04 9.92
C GLU A 89 -1.18 -1.98 11.08
N TYR A 90 -1.62 -3.20 10.74
CA TYR A 90 -2.24 -4.11 11.70
C TYR A 90 -1.36 -4.42 12.90
N PHE A 91 -0.11 -4.81 12.69
CA PHE A 91 0.77 -5.22 13.79
C PHE A 91 1.22 -4.05 14.68
N SER A 92 1.33 -2.86 14.11
CA SER A 92 1.68 -1.63 14.84
C SER A 92 0.53 -1.10 15.69
N TYR A 93 -0.73 -1.38 15.30
CA TYR A 93 -1.95 -0.86 15.91
C TYR A 93 -2.99 -1.94 16.22
N LYS A 94 -2.52 -3.15 16.52
CA LYS A 94 -3.37 -4.32 16.80
C LYS A 94 -4.30 -4.11 18.02
N ASP A 95 -3.85 -3.34 18.99
CA ASP A 95 -4.58 -3.01 20.23
C ASP A 95 -5.87 -2.20 19.98
N VAL A 96 -5.97 -1.50 18.86
CA VAL A 96 -7.14 -0.68 18.50
C VAL A 96 -7.87 -1.19 17.24
N PHE A 97 -7.46 -2.33 16.70
CA PHE A 97 -8.02 -2.88 15.46
C PHE A 97 -9.53 -3.15 15.54
N ASP A 98 -10.05 -3.53 16.70
CA ASP A 98 -11.49 -3.73 16.90
C ASP A 98 -12.34 -2.52 16.51
N GLN A 99 -11.76 -1.32 16.57
CA GLN A 99 -12.43 -0.09 16.17
C GLN A 99 -12.53 0.10 14.65
N MET A 100 -11.87 -0.76 13.87
CA MET A 100 -11.84 -0.71 12.40
C MET A 100 -12.73 -1.76 11.73
N LEU A 101 -13.35 -2.65 12.49
CA LEU A 101 -14.14 -3.78 11.96
C LEU A 101 -15.35 -3.37 11.11
N ASP A 102 -15.87 -2.16 11.30
CA ASP A 102 -16.99 -1.64 10.50
C ASP A 102 -16.59 -1.13 9.10
N PHE A 103 -15.29 -1.10 8.79
CA PHE A 103 -14.78 -0.64 7.49
C PHE A 103 -14.52 -1.85 6.57
N PRO A 104 -15.37 -2.06 5.53
CA PRO A 104 -15.27 -3.25 4.66
C PRO A 104 -14.11 -3.17 3.66
N ASN A 105 -13.48 -2.01 3.52
CA ASN A 105 -12.47 -1.69 2.50
C ASN A 105 -11.05 -1.59 3.07
N LEU A 106 -10.77 -2.30 4.19
CA LEU A 106 -9.45 -2.30 4.82
C LEU A 106 -8.41 -3.03 3.97
N VAL A 107 -7.25 -2.40 3.84
CA VAL A 107 -5.99 -3.00 3.43
C VAL A 107 -5.18 -3.23 4.70
N LEU A 108 -5.16 -4.45 5.22
CA LEU A 108 -4.32 -4.76 6.38
C LEU A 108 -2.88 -4.93 5.93
N SER A 109 -2.03 -4.02 6.39
CA SER A 109 -0.66 -3.91 5.93
C SER A 109 0.36 -4.30 6.99
N TYR A 110 1.51 -4.80 6.50
CA TYR A 110 2.74 -5.02 7.25
C TYR A 110 3.94 -4.62 6.39
N HIS A 111 4.84 -3.81 6.98
CA HIS A 111 6.07 -3.39 6.30
C HIS A 111 7.29 -3.67 7.18
N ASN A 112 8.33 -4.28 6.59
CA ASN A 112 9.63 -4.43 7.22
C ASN A 112 10.73 -3.94 6.26
N PHE A 113 11.32 -2.80 6.58
CA PHE A 113 12.36 -2.15 5.77
C PHE A 113 13.76 -2.70 6.02
N GLN A 114 13.92 -3.68 6.90
CA GLN A 114 15.22 -4.24 7.28
C GLN A 114 15.46 -5.61 6.65
N GLU A 115 14.41 -6.46 6.67
CA GLU A 115 14.53 -7.87 6.25
C GLU A 115 13.20 -8.47 5.82
N THR A 116 13.26 -9.64 5.21
CA THR A 116 12.14 -10.57 5.07
C THR A 116 12.14 -11.45 6.33
N PRO A 117 11.12 -11.35 7.21
CA PRO A 117 11.13 -12.06 8.49
C PRO A 117 10.96 -13.58 8.30
N GLU A 118 11.62 -14.36 9.17
CA GLU A 118 11.53 -15.85 9.14
C GLU A 118 10.08 -16.34 9.34
N ASN A 119 9.27 -15.62 10.12
CA ASN A 119 7.86 -15.94 10.37
C ASN A 119 6.89 -15.29 9.37
N LEU A 120 7.33 -15.00 8.14
CA LEU A 120 6.52 -14.36 7.10
C LEU A 120 5.22 -15.12 6.81
N MET A 121 5.27 -16.46 6.87
CA MET A 121 4.10 -17.31 6.65
C MET A 121 3.05 -17.13 7.74
N GLU A 122 3.45 -17.00 8.99
CA GLU A 122 2.56 -16.72 10.13
C GLU A 122 1.92 -15.34 10.01
N ILE A 123 2.69 -14.33 9.60
CA ILE A 123 2.20 -12.96 9.33
C ILE A 123 1.12 -12.98 8.24
N LEU A 124 1.38 -13.64 7.12
CA LEU A 124 0.40 -13.81 6.03
C LEU A 124 -0.85 -14.55 6.51
N SER A 125 -0.67 -15.63 7.29
CA SER A 125 -1.78 -16.41 7.83
C SER A 125 -2.65 -15.59 8.78
N GLU A 126 -2.05 -14.84 9.68
CA GLU A 126 -2.78 -13.99 10.62
C GLU A 126 -3.60 -12.93 9.90
N LEU A 127 -2.98 -12.16 8.99
CA LEU A 127 -3.69 -11.14 8.20
C LEU A 127 -4.81 -11.75 7.36
N THR A 128 -4.58 -12.90 6.72
CA THR A 128 -5.59 -13.59 5.91
C THR A 128 -6.78 -14.05 6.75
N SER A 129 -6.54 -14.52 7.98
CA SER A 129 -7.60 -15.00 8.88
C SER A 129 -8.59 -13.92 9.29
N LEU A 130 -8.19 -12.65 9.21
CA LEU A 130 -9.03 -11.48 9.51
C LEU A 130 -9.95 -11.09 8.34
N ASN A 131 -9.78 -11.73 7.17
CA ASN A 131 -10.59 -11.52 5.98
C ASN A 131 -10.76 -10.03 5.57
N PRO A 132 -9.67 -9.25 5.48
CA PRO A 132 -9.76 -7.87 5.01
C PRO A 132 -10.05 -7.81 3.51
N LYS A 133 -10.34 -6.61 2.99
CA LYS A 133 -10.43 -6.40 1.53
C LYS A 133 -9.12 -6.79 0.84
N VAL A 134 -7.98 -6.38 1.40
CA VAL A 134 -6.64 -6.67 0.87
C VAL A 134 -5.68 -7.02 2.00
N VAL A 135 -4.88 -8.06 1.82
CA VAL A 135 -3.69 -8.37 2.64
C VAL A 135 -2.46 -7.78 1.94
N LYS A 136 -1.79 -6.82 2.59
CA LYS A 136 -0.63 -6.12 2.02
C LYS A 136 0.63 -6.39 2.82
N ILE A 137 1.69 -6.89 2.15
CA ILE A 137 3.00 -7.12 2.75
C ILE A 137 4.08 -6.50 1.89
N ALA A 138 4.95 -5.70 2.51
CA ALA A 138 6.14 -5.17 1.87
C ALA A 138 7.36 -5.38 2.76
N VAL A 139 8.27 -6.25 2.36
CA VAL A 139 9.45 -6.66 3.14
C VAL A 139 10.73 -6.47 2.35
N MET A 140 11.83 -6.15 3.04
CA MET A 140 13.14 -5.98 2.40
C MET A 140 13.73 -7.34 2.06
N ALA A 141 14.10 -7.54 0.79
CA ALA A 141 14.88 -8.69 0.39
C ALA A 141 16.38 -8.41 0.55
N ASN A 142 17.03 -9.18 1.38
CA ASN A 142 18.49 -9.18 1.56
C ASN A 142 19.16 -10.23 0.66
N THR A 143 18.41 -11.26 0.28
CA THR A 143 18.84 -12.36 -0.59
C THR A 143 17.85 -12.62 -1.72
N GLU A 144 18.26 -13.33 -2.75
CA GLU A 144 17.37 -13.85 -3.79
C GLU A 144 16.34 -14.84 -3.23
N GLN A 145 16.70 -15.59 -2.18
CA GLN A 145 15.81 -16.53 -1.52
C GLN A 145 14.64 -15.82 -0.86
N ASP A 146 14.85 -14.66 -0.24
CA ASP A 146 13.78 -13.85 0.36
C ASP A 146 12.70 -13.48 -0.68
N VAL A 147 13.13 -13.16 -1.89
CA VAL A 147 12.21 -12.85 -3.00
C VAL A 147 11.40 -14.09 -3.41
N LEU A 148 12.08 -15.23 -3.57
CA LEU A 148 11.45 -16.48 -3.97
C LEU A 148 10.46 -16.96 -2.90
N ASP A 149 10.81 -16.84 -1.62
CA ASP A 149 9.94 -17.24 -0.52
C ASP A 149 8.68 -16.37 -0.47
N LEU A 150 8.80 -15.04 -0.55
CA LEU A 150 7.62 -14.17 -0.60
C LEU A 150 6.72 -14.49 -1.79
N MET A 151 7.29 -14.69 -2.99
CA MET A 151 6.53 -15.02 -4.19
C MET A 151 5.83 -16.38 -4.07
N ASN A 152 6.51 -17.40 -3.53
CA ASN A 152 5.93 -18.73 -3.30
C ASN A 152 4.82 -18.69 -2.25
N PHE A 153 5.00 -17.99 -1.14
CA PHE A 153 3.96 -17.84 -0.13
C PHE A 153 2.75 -17.12 -0.69
N THR A 154 2.95 -16.01 -1.42
CA THR A 154 1.85 -15.29 -2.08
C THR A 154 1.03 -16.21 -2.97
N ARG A 155 1.69 -16.96 -3.86
CA ARG A 155 1.04 -17.92 -4.74
C ARG A 155 0.29 -19.00 -3.96
N GLY A 156 0.90 -19.54 -2.90
CA GLY A 156 0.29 -20.55 -2.04
C GLY A 156 -0.99 -20.04 -1.38
N PHE A 157 -0.92 -18.87 -0.74
CA PHE A 157 -2.06 -18.24 -0.09
C PHE A 157 -3.17 -17.88 -1.09
N LYS A 158 -2.82 -17.31 -2.25
CA LYS A 158 -3.80 -17.02 -3.32
C LYS A 158 -4.48 -18.25 -3.85
N THR A 159 -3.77 -19.36 -3.96
CA THR A 159 -4.35 -20.65 -4.41
C THR A 159 -5.34 -21.21 -3.39
N LEU A 160 -5.03 -21.09 -2.08
CA LEU A 160 -5.90 -21.55 -0.99
C LEU A 160 -7.07 -20.62 -0.73
N ASN A 161 -6.94 -19.33 -1.02
CA ASN A 161 -7.93 -18.29 -0.79
C ASN A 161 -8.14 -17.47 -2.07
N PRO A 162 -8.79 -18.03 -3.10
CA PRO A 162 -8.87 -17.41 -4.43
C PRO A 162 -9.61 -16.07 -4.45
N GLU A 163 -10.54 -15.85 -3.52
CA GLU A 163 -11.30 -14.59 -3.44
C GLU A 163 -10.56 -13.49 -2.67
N GLN A 164 -9.57 -13.85 -1.83
CA GLN A 164 -8.78 -12.88 -1.07
C GLN A 164 -7.80 -12.13 -1.99
N GLU A 165 -7.77 -10.82 -1.90
CA GLU A 165 -6.75 -10.02 -2.56
C GLU A 165 -5.46 -9.96 -1.74
N TYR A 166 -4.33 -10.17 -2.43
CA TYR A 166 -2.99 -10.08 -1.86
C TYR A 166 -2.18 -9.03 -2.61
N VAL A 167 -1.45 -8.20 -1.89
CA VAL A 167 -0.47 -7.26 -2.41
C VAL A 167 0.85 -7.50 -1.72
N THR A 168 1.75 -8.19 -2.38
CA THR A 168 3.03 -8.58 -1.79
C THR A 168 4.19 -8.01 -2.58
N ILE A 169 5.12 -7.37 -1.87
CA ILE A 169 6.22 -6.62 -2.45
C ILE A 169 7.52 -7.01 -1.74
N SER A 170 8.43 -7.56 -2.50
CA SER A 170 9.82 -7.67 -2.10
C SER A 170 10.53 -6.35 -2.42
N MET A 171 11.00 -5.64 -1.39
CA MET A 171 11.66 -4.35 -1.55
C MET A 171 13.15 -4.52 -1.90
N GLY A 172 13.78 -3.42 -2.30
CA GLY A 172 15.20 -3.41 -2.68
C GLY A 172 15.44 -3.78 -4.14
N LYS A 173 16.72 -3.78 -4.52
CA LYS A 173 17.12 -4.01 -5.92
C LYS A 173 16.78 -5.42 -6.39
N VAL A 174 17.03 -6.42 -5.55
CA VAL A 174 16.78 -7.84 -5.83
C VAL A 174 15.28 -8.10 -5.94
N GLY A 175 14.48 -7.45 -5.08
CA GLY A 175 13.04 -7.61 -5.00
C GLY A 175 12.22 -7.03 -6.16
N LYS A 176 12.83 -6.26 -7.09
CA LYS A 176 12.11 -5.62 -8.20
C LYS A 176 11.27 -6.58 -9.03
N VAL A 177 11.71 -7.82 -9.18
CA VAL A 177 10.99 -8.84 -9.94
C VAL A 177 9.60 -9.11 -9.38
N SER A 178 9.42 -9.08 -8.06
CA SER A 178 8.11 -9.31 -7.42
C SER A 178 7.04 -8.30 -7.86
N ARG A 179 7.46 -7.10 -8.30
CA ARG A 179 6.55 -6.03 -8.72
C ARG A 179 5.98 -6.20 -10.13
N ILE A 180 6.56 -7.09 -10.94
CA ILE A 180 6.19 -7.30 -12.34
C ILE A 180 5.71 -8.74 -12.61
N THR A 181 5.59 -9.58 -11.58
CA THR A 181 5.25 -11.01 -11.70
C THR A 181 3.89 -11.33 -11.07
N SER A 182 2.96 -10.37 -11.05
CA SER A 182 1.61 -10.54 -10.52
C SER A 182 0.89 -11.75 -11.12
N ASP A 183 1.03 -11.98 -12.43
CA ASP A 183 0.39 -13.09 -13.14
C ASP A 183 0.91 -14.48 -12.67
N VAL A 184 2.13 -14.52 -12.13
CA VAL A 184 2.72 -15.75 -11.59
C VAL A 184 2.38 -15.95 -10.13
N THR A 185 2.36 -14.87 -9.35
CA THR A 185 2.20 -14.91 -7.88
C THR A 185 0.76 -14.77 -7.42
N GLY A 186 -0.08 -14.09 -8.21
CA GLY A 186 -1.43 -13.69 -7.83
C GLY A 186 -1.46 -12.45 -6.93
N SER A 187 -0.35 -11.65 -6.86
CA SER A 187 -0.37 -10.34 -6.22
C SER A 187 -1.20 -9.37 -7.07
N SER A 188 -2.26 -8.81 -6.52
CA SER A 188 -3.28 -8.06 -7.29
C SER A 188 -2.77 -6.71 -7.79
N TRP A 189 -1.94 -6.01 -7.02
CA TRP A 189 -1.43 -4.69 -7.35
C TRP A 189 0.08 -4.61 -7.26
N SER A 190 0.64 -3.57 -7.90
CA SER A 190 2.02 -3.13 -7.67
C SER A 190 2.05 -1.60 -7.57
N PHE A 191 3.05 -1.08 -6.86
CA PHE A 191 3.22 0.35 -6.62
C PHE A 191 4.33 0.90 -7.51
N ALA A 192 3.98 1.87 -8.36
CA ALA A 192 4.90 2.62 -9.19
C ALA A 192 5.10 4.05 -8.64
N SER A 193 6.21 4.67 -8.98
CA SER A 193 6.47 6.09 -8.67
C SER A 193 6.34 6.96 -9.91
N LEU A 194 5.91 8.22 -9.73
CA LEU A 194 5.97 9.22 -10.82
C LEU A 194 7.32 9.93 -10.85
N ASP A 195 7.76 10.43 -9.71
CA ASP A 195 8.99 11.19 -9.56
C ASP A 195 9.95 10.47 -8.59
N GLU A 196 9.80 10.71 -7.31
CA GLU A 196 10.60 10.07 -6.28
C GLU A 196 9.99 8.76 -5.79
N ALA A 197 10.83 7.75 -5.65
CA ALA A 197 10.41 6.48 -5.07
C ALA A 197 10.09 6.65 -3.58
N SER A 198 8.92 6.21 -3.15
CA SER A 198 8.52 6.19 -1.73
C SER A 198 8.98 4.94 -0.97
N ALA A 199 9.51 3.95 -1.70
CA ALA A 199 10.03 2.71 -1.14
C ALA A 199 11.19 2.15 -1.99
N PRO A 200 12.14 1.42 -1.39
CA PRO A 200 13.26 0.81 -2.10
C PRO A 200 12.81 -0.11 -3.24
N GLY A 201 13.47 -0.01 -4.38
CA GLY A 201 13.19 -0.87 -5.54
C GLY A 201 11.92 -0.53 -6.32
N GLN A 202 11.27 0.59 -6.05
CA GLN A 202 10.12 1.05 -6.82
C GLN A 202 10.50 1.31 -8.29
N ILE A 203 9.58 1.00 -9.20
CA ILE A 203 9.73 1.21 -10.65
C ILE A 203 8.90 2.42 -11.03
N SER A 204 9.38 3.25 -11.98
CA SER A 204 8.59 4.39 -12.46
C SER A 204 7.31 3.92 -13.16
N LEU A 205 6.24 4.72 -13.10
CA LEU A 205 4.95 4.41 -13.74
C LEU A 205 5.13 4.13 -15.24
N SER A 206 5.92 4.97 -15.93
CA SER A 206 6.18 4.80 -17.37
C SER A 206 6.96 3.52 -17.69
N SER A 207 7.90 3.11 -16.82
CA SER A 207 8.62 1.85 -16.99
C SER A 207 7.75 0.64 -16.66
N MET A 208 6.92 0.74 -15.63
CA MET A 208 5.97 -0.31 -15.26
C MET A 208 4.99 -0.59 -16.41
N LYS A 209 4.45 0.47 -17.02
CA LYS A 209 3.56 0.36 -18.18
C LYS A 209 4.24 -0.40 -19.33
N LYS A 210 5.44 0.01 -19.73
CA LYS A 210 6.20 -0.65 -20.79
C LYS A 210 6.48 -2.13 -20.52
N ILE A 211 6.84 -2.45 -19.27
CA ILE A 211 7.08 -3.85 -18.86
C ILE A 211 5.78 -4.67 -18.97
N ARG A 212 4.66 -4.14 -18.48
CA ARG A 212 3.37 -4.83 -18.59
C ARG A 212 2.92 -5.02 -20.05
N GLU A 213 3.12 -4.03 -20.91
CA GLU A 213 2.86 -4.16 -22.34
C GLU A 213 3.67 -5.32 -22.93
N LEU A 214 4.99 -5.36 -22.68
CA LEU A 214 5.88 -6.43 -23.19
C LEU A 214 5.54 -7.82 -22.64
N LEU A 215 5.08 -7.92 -21.38
CA LEU A 215 4.69 -9.21 -20.78
C LEU A 215 3.34 -9.71 -21.30
N ASN A 216 2.51 -8.84 -21.88
CA ASN A 216 1.20 -9.17 -22.45
C ASN A 216 1.23 -9.32 -23.99
N GLU A 217 2.38 -9.10 -24.64
CA GLU A 217 2.57 -9.39 -26.05
C GLU A 217 2.74 -10.91 -26.27
N ASP A 218 1.87 -11.53 -27.09
CA ASP A 218 1.97 -12.95 -27.53
C ASP A 218 3.06 -13.16 -28.61
#